data_c92aa973de46edfe8f2902999ddf2a87
#
_entry.id   c92aa973de46edfe8f2902999ddf2a87
#
_cell.length_a   1.000
_cell.length_b   1.000
_cell.length_c   1.000
_cell.angle_alpha   90.00
_cell.angle_beta   90.00
_cell.angle_gamma   90.00
#
_symmetry.space_group_name_H-M   'P 1'
#
loop_
_entity.id
_entity.type
_entity.pdbx_description
1 polymer ?
#
loop_
_entity_poly.entity_id
_entity_poly.type
_entity_poly.pdbx_seq_one_letter_code
_entity_poly.pdbx_strand_id
1 'polypeptide(L)'
;MAIKKAIFKTSAFFKGFLLPLAEDATAREAVIIGSILAKMSINNLDSAAALMKLLEMPYLVGSGYFIKTILAKRYALPTQVIKALVLFFHRYQEKTEEDFEVMPVMWHQTLYTLVQCYRPYLTADDVSKIKSLIKMQFHKLITPEIRKALGSQHTGDEQLNEAVMHLE
;
A
#
# COMPACT_ATOMS: atom_id res chain seq x y z
N MET A 1 22.37 13.98 9.32
CA MET A 1 22.37 14.21 10.76
C MET A 1 21.04 14.69 11.32
N ALA A 2 20.33 15.64 10.70
CA ALA A 2 19.02 16.10 11.13
C ALA A 2 17.94 14.99 11.16
N ILE A 3 17.96 14.09 10.20
CA ILE A 3 17.03 12.95 10.10
C ILE A 3 17.17 12.01 11.30
N LYS A 4 18.40 11.68 11.72
CA LYS A 4 18.64 10.81 12.88
C LYS A 4 18.12 11.39 14.20
N LYS A 5 18.17 12.70 14.36
CA LYS A 5 17.64 13.40 15.55
C LYS A 5 16.11 13.50 15.54
N ALA A 6 15.50 13.64 14.36
CA ALA A 6 14.05 13.68 14.19
C ALA A 6 13.38 12.32 14.46
N ILE A 7 14.11 11.22 14.31
CA ILE A 7 13.64 9.84 14.54
C ILE A 7 13.15 9.61 15.98
N PHE A 8 13.73 10.26 16.97
CA PHE A 8 13.30 10.14 18.36
C PHE A 8 11.89 10.67 18.63
N LYS A 9 11.34 11.48 17.72
CA LYS A 9 9.94 11.93 17.74
C LYS A 9 9.29 11.58 16.40
N THR A 10 8.87 10.32 16.23
CA THR A 10 8.30 9.80 14.99
C THR A 10 7.14 10.63 14.45
N SER A 11 6.24 11.09 15.33
CA SER A 11 5.14 11.96 14.94
C SER A 11 5.62 13.31 14.37
N ALA A 12 6.63 13.93 14.98
CA ALA A 12 7.23 15.17 14.49
C ALA A 12 7.99 14.95 13.18
N PHE A 13 8.67 13.82 13.02
CA PHE A 13 9.34 13.42 11.79
C PHE A 13 8.35 13.31 10.62
N PHE A 14 7.23 12.63 10.81
CA PHE A 14 6.21 12.49 9.77
C PHE A 14 5.59 13.84 9.39
N LYS A 15 5.14 14.61 10.38
CA LYS A 15 4.47 15.89 10.14
C LYS A 15 5.40 16.97 9.59
N GLY A 16 6.61 17.08 10.13
CA GLY A 16 7.52 18.16 9.80
C GLY A 16 8.44 17.88 8.63
N PHE A 17 8.64 16.63 8.25
CA PHE A 17 9.60 16.24 7.25
C PHE A 17 9.03 15.35 6.15
N LEU A 18 8.45 14.19 6.50
CA LEU A 18 8.05 13.21 5.51
C LEU A 18 6.86 13.66 4.67
N LEU A 19 5.82 14.23 5.30
CA LEU A 19 4.61 14.65 4.59
C LEU A 19 4.86 15.80 3.62
N PRO A 20 5.56 16.91 4.03
CA PRO A 20 5.92 17.95 3.08
C PRO A 20 6.79 17.44 1.94
N LEU A 21 7.72 16.51 2.25
CA LEU A 21 8.61 15.95 1.25
C LEU A 21 7.88 15.04 0.26
N ALA A 22 6.84 14.35 0.68
CA ALA A 22 6.03 13.49 -0.19
C ALA A 22 5.34 14.28 -1.31
N GLU A 23 5.05 15.56 -1.09
CA GLU A 23 4.45 16.44 -2.09
C GLU A 23 5.45 16.86 -3.18
N ASP A 24 6.68 17.17 -2.80
CA ASP A 24 7.65 17.82 -3.67
C ASP A 24 8.86 16.93 -4.05
N ALA A 25 9.00 15.75 -3.46
CA ALA A 25 10.16 14.92 -3.68
C ALA A 25 10.25 14.38 -5.11
N THR A 26 11.45 14.48 -5.68
CA THR A 26 11.79 13.74 -6.90
C THR A 26 11.84 12.24 -6.62
N ALA A 27 11.72 11.41 -7.66
CA ALA A 27 11.81 9.95 -7.53
C ALA A 27 13.12 9.52 -6.84
N ARG A 28 14.23 10.20 -7.13
CA ARG A 28 15.55 9.91 -6.53
C ARG A 28 15.57 10.23 -5.04
N GLU A 29 15.05 11.38 -4.65
CA GLU A 29 14.94 11.78 -3.25
C GLU A 29 14.03 10.82 -2.47
N ALA A 30 12.89 10.41 -3.05
CA ALA A 30 11.99 9.44 -2.48
C ALA A 30 12.66 8.09 -2.23
N VAL A 31 13.51 7.61 -3.14
CA VAL A 31 14.29 6.36 -2.97
C VAL A 31 15.25 6.48 -1.79
N ILE A 32 15.98 7.58 -1.69
CA ILE A 32 16.94 7.81 -0.60
C ILE A 32 16.24 7.85 0.76
N ILE A 33 15.16 8.60 0.87
CA ILE A 33 14.41 8.77 2.11
C ILE A 33 13.64 7.49 2.45
N GLY A 34 13.07 6.83 1.46
CA GLY A 34 12.42 5.54 1.62
C GLY A 34 13.38 4.47 2.17
N SER A 35 14.65 4.48 1.74
CA SER A 35 15.66 3.55 2.27
C SER A 35 15.98 3.81 3.75
N ILE A 36 15.99 5.06 4.16
CA ILE A 36 16.14 5.44 5.57
C ILE A 36 14.89 5.01 6.37
N LEU A 37 13.71 5.32 5.85
CA LEU A 37 12.43 4.94 6.45
C LEU A 37 12.30 3.43 6.64
N ALA A 38 12.77 2.64 5.67
CA ALA A 38 12.77 1.17 5.74
C ALA A 38 13.62 0.61 6.88
N LYS A 39 14.69 1.31 7.25
CA LYS A 39 15.61 0.91 8.33
C LYS A 39 15.20 1.44 9.70
N MET A 40 14.26 2.38 9.76
CA MET A 40 13.80 2.94 11.03
C MET A 40 12.85 1.98 11.75
N SER A 41 12.95 1.95 13.08
CA SER A 41 11.91 1.38 13.93
C SER A 41 10.86 2.45 14.22
N ILE A 42 9.63 2.23 13.72
CA ILE A 42 8.52 3.16 13.85
C ILE A 42 7.40 2.47 14.64
N ASN A 43 6.72 3.21 15.48
CA ASN A 43 5.57 2.75 16.23
C ASN A 43 4.37 2.51 15.26
N ASN A 44 3.58 1.46 15.49
CA ASN A 44 2.41 1.11 14.67
C ASN A 44 1.38 2.26 14.58
N LEU A 45 1.16 2.98 15.67
CA LEU A 45 0.22 4.09 15.72
C LEU A 45 0.67 5.26 14.85
N ASP A 46 1.95 5.61 14.92
CA ASP A 46 2.52 6.68 14.10
C ASP A 46 2.55 6.30 12.61
N SER A 47 2.82 5.03 12.30
CA SER A 47 2.75 4.51 10.92
C SER A 47 1.33 4.59 10.35
N ALA A 48 0.33 4.22 11.14
CA ALA A 48 -1.07 4.31 10.75
C ALA A 48 -1.49 5.76 10.52
N ALA A 49 -1.12 6.67 11.40
CA ALA A 49 -1.42 8.10 11.26
C ALA A 49 -0.73 8.70 10.02
N ALA A 50 0.52 8.35 9.76
CA ALA A 50 1.26 8.80 8.58
C ALA A 50 0.62 8.30 7.29
N LEU A 51 0.22 7.03 7.23
CA LEU A 51 -0.50 6.46 6.08
C LEU A 51 -1.81 7.20 5.83
N MET A 52 -2.62 7.45 6.85
CA MET A 52 -3.88 8.18 6.68
C MET A 52 -3.67 9.56 6.09
N LYS A 53 -2.63 10.27 6.51
CA LYS A 53 -2.27 11.57 5.94
C LYS A 53 -1.79 11.48 4.49
N LEU A 54 -0.95 10.50 4.17
CA LEU A 54 -0.51 10.27 2.79
C LEU A 54 -1.69 9.92 1.85
N LEU A 55 -2.69 9.22 2.35
CA LEU A 55 -3.89 8.84 1.58
C LEU A 55 -4.87 10.00 1.36
N GLU A 56 -4.80 11.07 2.14
CA GLU A 56 -5.57 12.29 1.93
C GLU A 56 -5.07 13.07 0.69
N MET A 57 -3.80 12.91 0.32
CA MET A 57 -3.20 13.55 -0.83
C MET A 57 -3.48 12.78 -2.13
N PRO A 58 -3.48 13.46 -3.30
CA PRO A 58 -3.46 12.75 -4.59
C PRO A 58 -2.19 11.90 -4.70
N TYR A 59 -2.26 10.85 -5.54
CA TYR A 59 -1.10 10.01 -5.78
C TYR A 59 0.02 10.79 -6.45
N LEU A 60 1.18 10.79 -5.82
CA LEU A 60 2.44 11.30 -6.34
C LEU A 60 3.51 10.21 -6.24
N VAL A 61 4.56 10.29 -7.05
CA VAL A 61 5.65 9.30 -7.03
C VAL A 61 6.28 9.19 -5.65
N GLY A 62 6.51 10.34 -4.99
CA GLY A 62 7.04 10.39 -3.63
C GLY A 62 6.12 9.74 -2.60
N SER A 63 4.84 10.10 -2.60
CA SER A 63 3.85 9.52 -1.67
C SER A 63 3.68 8.02 -1.90
N GLY A 64 3.63 7.58 -3.16
CA GLY A 64 3.55 6.17 -3.51
C GLY A 64 4.72 5.36 -2.99
N TYR A 65 5.93 5.89 -3.10
CA TYR A 65 7.13 5.23 -2.58
C TYR A 65 7.12 5.09 -1.06
N PHE A 66 6.68 6.13 -0.34
CA PHE A 66 6.58 6.10 1.11
C PHE A 66 5.49 5.15 1.60
N ILE A 67 4.33 5.15 0.96
CA ILE A 67 3.24 4.19 1.24
C ILE A 67 3.76 2.76 1.06
N LYS A 68 4.40 2.46 -0.06
CA LYS A 68 4.99 1.14 -0.33
C LYS A 68 6.00 0.73 0.75
N THR A 69 6.88 1.63 1.15
CA THR A 69 7.90 1.37 2.17
C THR A 69 7.27 1.05 3.52
N ILE A 70 6.27 1.82 3.94
CA ILE A 70 5.56 1.58 5.20
C ILE A 70 4.82 0.25 5.16
N LEU A 71 4.13 -0.07 4.07
CA LEU A 71 3.43 -1.35 3.90
C LEU A 71 4.40 -2.54 3.92
N ALA A 72 5.56 -2.42 3.30
CA ALA A 72 6.59 -3.47 3.28
C ALA A 72 7.15 -3.80 4.67
N LYS A 73 7.07 -2.88 5.62
CA LYS A 73 7.45 -3.12 7.01
C LYS A 73 6.45 -4.00 7.77
N ARG A 74 5.28 -4.27 7.21
CA ARG A 74 4.23 -5.17 7.76
C ARG A 74 3.77 -4.80 9.18
N TYR A 75 3.58 -3.53 9.45
CA TYR A 75 3.00 -3.09 10.71
C TYR A 75 1.57 -3.61 10.88
N ALA A 76 1.16 -3.84 12.13
CA ALA A 76 -0.24 -4.10 12.45
C ALA A 76 -1.05 -2.83 12.25
N LEU A 77 -1.84 -2.78 11.17
CA LEU A 77 -2.67 -1.62 10.83
C LEU A 77 -4.12 -1.84 11.24
N PRO A 78 -4.80 -0.81 11.78
CA PRO A 78 -6.24 -0.87 12.02
C PRO A 78 -7.01 -1.16 10.74
N THR A 79 -8.15 -1.82 10.86
CA THR A 79 -9.04 -2.14 9.72
C THR A 79 -9.44 -0.89 8.92
N GLN A 80 -9.62 0.23 9.60
CA GLN A 80 -9.95 1.51 8.96
C GLN A 80 -8.86 1.99 8.01
N VAL A 81 -7.59 1.80 8.37
CA VAL A 81 -6.44 2.17 7.53
C VAL A 81 -6.38 1.28 6.29
N ILE A 82 -6.62 -0.01 6.44
CA ILE A 82 -6.65 -0.96 5.31
C ILE A 82 -7.78 -0.63 4.35
N LYS A 83 -8.97 -0.32 4.85
CA LYS A 83 -10.09 0.15 4.02
C LYS A 83 -9.78 1.45 3.30
N ALA A 84 -9.15 2.40 3.99
CA ALA A 84 -8.73 3.66 3.38
C ALA A 84 -7.70 3.44 2.26
N LEU A 85 -6.78 2.50 2.42
CA LEU A 85 -5.83 2.08 1.38
C LEU A 85 -6.53 1.53 0.14
N VAL A 86 -7.46 0.61 0.34
CA VAL A 86 -8.24 0.03 -0.78
C VAL A 86 -9.03 1.11 -1.52
N LEU A 87 -9.68 2.02 -0.79
CA LEU A 87 -10.43 3.13 -1.38
C LEU A 87 -9.51 4.12 -2.11
N PHE A 88 -8.33 4.37 -1.58
CA PHE A 88 -7.33 5.22 -2.23
C PHE A 88 -6.95 4.68 -3.61
N PHE A 89 -6.64 3.41 -3.71
CA PHE A 89 -6.34 2.78 -5.00
C PHE A 89 -7.56 2.73 -5.91
N HIS A 90 -8.72 2.41 -5.38
CA HIS A 90 -9.98 2.31 -6.13
C HIS A 90 -10.39 3.65 -6.75
N ARG A 91 -10.00 4.76 -6.17
CA ARG A 91 -10.22 6.11 -6.70
C ARG A 91 -9.70 6.29 -8.13
N TYR A 92 -8.67 5.54 -8.51
CA TYR A 92 -8.06 5.58 -9.85
C TYR A 92 -8.62 4.54 -10.82
N GLN A 93 -9.73 3.89 -10.47
CA GLN A 93 -10.38 2.91 -11.34
C GLN A 93 -10.99 3.57 -12.59
N GLU A 94 -11.64 4.70 -12.40
CA GLU A 94 -12.29 5.41 -13.50
C GLU A 94 -11.25 6.22 -14.27
N LYS A 95 -11.06 5.85 -15.54
CA LYS A 95 -10.35 6.68 -16.50
C LYS A 95 -11.32 7.78 -16.93
N THR A 96 -11.14 8.99 -16.46
CA THR A 96 -11.79 10.14 -17.08
C THR A 96 -11.21 10.32 -18.49
N GLU A 97 -12.03 10.64 -19.46
CA GLU A 97 -11.62 10.79 -20.87
C GLU A 97 -10.51 11.87 -21.05
N GLU A 98 -10.34 12.72 -20.05
CA GLU A 98 -9.34 13.79 -20.03
C GLU A 98 -7.98 13.35 -19.44
N ASP A 99 -7.94 12.31 -18.61
CA ASP A 99 -6.72 11.82 -17.94
C ASP A 99 -6.36 10.40 -18.42
N PHE A 100 -5.96 10.27 -19.67
CA PHE A 100 -5.46 9.02 -20.25
C PHE A 100 -4.05 8.65 -19.72
N GLU A 101 -3.73 8.96 -18.51
CA GLU A 101 -2.47 8.51 -17.92
C GLU A 101 -2.64 7.10 -17.33
N VAL A 102 -1.94 6.17 -17.95
CA VAL A 102 -1.66 4.86 -17.35
C VAL A 102 -0.92 5.13 -16.04
N MET A 103 -1.46 4.65 -14.93
CA MET A 103 -0.80 4.84 -13.64
C MET A 103 0.64 4.34 -13.67
N PRO A 104 1.58 5.05 -13.04
CA PRO A 104 2.99 4.69 -13.09
C PRO A 104 3.26 3.31 -12.46
N VAL A 105 4.37 2.70 -12.83
CA VAL A 105 4.78 1.37 -12.31
C VAL A 105 4.79 1.32 -10.79
N MET A 106 5.24 2.39 -10.15
CA MET A 106 5.27 2.49 -8.68
C MET A 106 3.87 2.33 -8.06
N TRP A 107 2.82 2.84 -8.69
CA TRP A 107 1.45 2.67 -8.24
C TRP A 107 1.05 1.17 -8.22
N HIS A 108 1.36 0.46 -9.29
CA HIS A 108 1.11 -0.99 -9.40
C HIS A 108 1.93 -1.78 -8.38
N GLN A 109 3.18 -1.41 -8.17
CA GLN A 109 4.05 -2.06 -7.18
C GLN A 109 3.55 -1.81 -5.76
N THR A 110 3.04 -0.62 -5.47
CA THR A 110 2.46 -0.29 -4.16
C THR A 110 1.19 -1.09 -3.91
N LEU A 111 0.32 -1.21 -4.90
CA LEU A 111 -0.87 -2.06 -4.84
C LEU A 111 -0.51 -3.53 -4.61
N TYR A 112 0.50 -4.04 -5.33
CA TYR A 112 1.01 -5.39 -5.13
C TYR A 112 1.53 -5.60 -3.70
N THR A 113 2.27 -4.66 -3.15
CA THR A 113 2.77 -4.71 -1.77
C THR A 113 1.63 -4.75 -0.76
N LEU A 114 0.56 -3.95 -0.97
CA LEU A 114 -0.64 -4.00 -0.14
C LEU A 114 -1.26 -5.40 -0.13
N VAL A 115 -1.48 -5.99 -1.29
CA VAL A 115 -2.07 -7.32 -1.41
C VAL A 115 -1.16 -8.39 -0.81
N GLN A 116 0.12 -8.36 -1.12
CA GLN A 116 1.09 -9.34 -0.64
C GLN A 116 1.23 -9.34 0.90
N CYS A 117 1.28 -8.15 1.50
CA CYS A 117 1.53 -8.02 2.94
C CYS A 117 0.26 -8.11 3.79
N TYR A 118 -0.89 -7.69 3.26
CA TYR A 118 -2.14 -7.53 4.03
C TYR A 118 -3.31 -8.36 3.51
N ARG A 119 -3.06 -9.35 2.65
CA ARG A 119 -4.13 -10.22 2.11
C ARG A 119 -5.05 -10.82 3.19
N PRO A 120 -4.54 -11.33 4.34
CA PRO A 120 -5.38 -11.88 5.40
C PRO A 120 -6.37 -10.89 6.03
N TYR A 121 -6.07 -9.61 5.92
CA TYR A 121 -6.87 -8.52 6.51
C TYR A 121 -7.85 -7.89 5.51
N LEU A 122 -7.83 -8.32 4.24
CA LEU A 122 -8.75 -7.85 3.21
C LEU A 122 -10.08 -8.60 3.31
N THR A 123 -11.17 -7.85 3.30
CA THR A 123 -12.53 -8.44 3.23
C THR A 123 -12.84 -8.91 1.81
N ALA A 124 -13.91 -9.69 1.65
CA ALA A 124 -14.39 -10.12 0.33
C ALA A 124 -14.75 -8.92 -0.57
N ASP A 125 -15.30 -7.86 0.01
CA ASP A 125 -15.60 -6.61 -0.69
C ASP A 125 -14.33 -5.89 -1.16
N ASP A 126 -13.31 -5.81 -0.30
CA ASP A 126 -12.00 -5.24 -0.65
C ASP A 126 -11.35 -6.00 -1.81
N VAL A 127 -11.37 -7.31 -1.77
CA VAL A 127 -10.85 -8.19 -2.84
C VAL A 127 -11.62 -7.98 -4.14
N SER A 128 -12.93 -7.85 -4.09
CA SER A 128 -13.78 -7.55 -5.25
C SER A 128 -13.42 -6.20 -5.88
N LYS A 129 -13.23 -5.17 -5.06
CA LYS A 129 -12.79 -3.84 -5.51
C LYS A 129 -11.42 -3.89 -6.19
N ILE A 130 -10.46 -4.60 -5.60
CA ILE A 130 -9.12 -4.75 -6.17
C ILE A 130 -9.19 -5.52 -7.50
N LYS A 131 -9.97 -6.58 -7.58
CA LYS A 131 -10.17 -7.35 -8.83
C LYS A 131 -10.77 -6.49 -9.94
N SER A 132 -11.72 -5.65 -9.63
CA SER A 132 -12.29 -4.68 -10.57
C SER A 132 -11.26 -3.64 -11.01
N LEU A 133 -10.50 -3.11 -10.05
CA LEU A 133 -9.47 -2.10 -10.29
C LEU A 133 -8.37 -2.60 -11.25
N ILE A 134 -7.85 -3.80 -11.05
CA ILE A 134 -6.77 -4.36 -11.88
C ILE A 134 -7.22 -4.75 -13.30
N LYS A 135 -8.51 -4.83 -13.56
CA LYS A 135 -9.04 -4.95 -14.92
C LYS A 135 -8.95 -3.63 -15.68
N MET A 136 -9.18 -2.53 -14.99
CA MET A 136 -9.16 -1.18 -15.57
C MET A 136 -7.74 -0.61 -15.64
N GLN A 137 -6.96 -0.81 -14.59
CA GLN A 137 -5.55 -0.42 -14.50
C GLN A 137 -4.67 -1.66 -14.62
N PHE A 138 -4.32 -2.02 -15.84
CA PHE A 138 -3.55 -3.22 -16.13
C PHE A 138 -2.07 -2.91 -16.32
N HIS A 139 -1.20 -3.68 -15.68
CA HIS A 139 0.24 -3.69 -15.91
C HIS A 139 0.70 -5.10 -16.30
N LYS A 140 1.38 -5.21 -17.43
CA LYS A 140 1.75 -6.48 -18.06
C LYS A 140 2.47 -7.46 -17.11
N LEU A 141 3.36 -6.95 -16.27
CA LEU A 141 4.19 -7.78 -15.37
C LEU A 141 3.63 -7.90 -13.96
N ILE A 142 3.00 -6.83 -13.44
CA ILE A 142 2.61 -6.72 -12.04
C ILE A 142 1.19 -7.22 -11.80
N THR A 143 0.25 -6.96 -12.68
CA THR A 143 -1.14 -7.38 -12.53
C THR A 143 -1.29 -8.91 -12.40
N PRO A 144 -0.58 -9.76 -13.16
CA PRO A 144 -0.61 -11.21 -12.96
C PRO A 144 -0.16 -11.63 -11.54
N GLU A 145 0.86 -10.96 -11.00
CA GLU A 145 1.34 -11.23 -9.63
C GLU A 145 0.33 -10.80 -8.57
N ILE A 146 -0.37 -9.70 -8.78
CA ILE A 146 -1.47 -9.26 -7.90
C ILE A 146 -2.60 -10.30 -7.89
N ARG A 147 -3.00 -10.79 -9.06
CA ARG A 147 -4.02 -11.86 -9.18
C ARG A 147 -3.61 -13.13 -8.44
N LYS A 148 -2.36 -13.53 -8.59
CA LYS A 148 -1.80 -14.68 -7.91
C LYS A 148 -1.81 -14.50 -6.39
N ALA A 149 -1.39 -13.32 -5.90
CA ALA A 149 -1.41 -13.00 -4.48
C ALA A 149 -2.84 -12.98 -3.90
N LEU A 150 -3.83 -12.51 -4.66
CA LEU A 150 -5.23 -12.53 -4.27
C LEU A 150 -5.80 -13.96 -4.21
N GLY A 151 -5.34 -14.86 -5.07
CA GLY A 151 -5.81 -16.26 -5.17
C GLY A 151 -5.15 -17.22 -4.20
N SER A 152 -3.93 -16.94 -3.76
CA SER A 152 -3.11 -17.90 -3.01
C SER A 152 -3.66 -18.30 -1.63
N GLN A 153 -4.59 -17.55 -1.06
CA GLN A 153 -5.21 -17.89 0.22
C GLN A 153 -6.56 -18.61 0.09
N HIS A 154 -7.22 -18.52 -1.05
CA HIS A 154 -8.46 -19.27 -1.29
C HIS A 154 -8.19 -20.77 -1.42
N THR A 155 -7.04 -21.16 -1.95
CA THR A 155 -6.65 -22.58 -2.08
C THR A 155 -6.31 -23.22 -0.73
N GLY A 156 -5.80 -22.46 0.23
CA GLY A 156 -5.50 -22.97 1.56
C GLY A 156 -6.76 -23.20 2.40
N ASP A 157 -7.71 -22.28 2.37
CA ASP A 157 -8.93 -22.35 3.15
C ASP A 157 -9.93 -23.39 2.57
N GLU A 158 -10.00 -23.50 1.23
CA GLU A 158 -10.82 -24.53 0.58
C GLU A 158 -10.26 -25.92 0.83
N GLN A 159 -8.94 -26.12 0.78
CA GLN A 159 -8.30 -27.40 1.10
C GLN A 159 -8.43 -27.75 2.58
N LEU A 160 -8.38 -26.78 3.48
CA LEU A 160 -8.59 -26.98 4.90
C LEU A 160 -10.05 -27.35 5.20
N ASN A 161 -11.00 -26.68 4.59
CA ASN A 161 -12.42 -26.97 4.73
C ASN A 161 -12.80 -28.30 4.10
N GLU A 162 -12.23 -28.68 2.95
CA GLU A 162 -12.41 -30.02 2.38
C GLU A 162 -11.77 -31.08 3.25
N ALA A 163 -10.57 -30.85 3.78
CA ALA A 163 -9.92 -31.78 4.68
C ALA A 163 -10.69 -31.98 6.00
N VAL A 164 -11.29 -30.92 6.55
CA VAL A 164 -12.13 -30.97 7.75
C VAL A 164 -13.47 -31.67 7.46
N MET A 165 -14.07 -31.45 6.29
CA MET A 165 -15.29 -32.13 5.87
C MET A 165 -15.08 -33.65 5.63
N HIS A 166 -13.89 -34.09 5.24
CA HIS A 166 -13.54 -35.50 5.06
C HIS A 166 -13.14 -36.20 6.35
N LEU A 167 -12.95 -35.48 7.46
CA LEU A 167 -12.65 -36.06 8.78
C LEU A 167 -13.91 -36.31 9.63
N GLU A 168 -15.06 -35.85 9.19
CA GLU A 168 -16.37 -36.20 9.75
C GLU A 168 -17.03 -37.32 8.94
#